data_eca2ee06cf470bdc99b2d0e52805bf02
#
_entry.id   eca2ee06cf470bdc99b2d0e52805bf02
#
_cell.length_a   1.000
_cell.length_b   1.000
_cell.length_c   1.000
_cell.angle_alpha   90.00
_cell.angle_beta   90.00
_cell.angle_gamma   90.00
#
_symmetry.space_group_name_H-M   'P 1'
#
loop_
_entity.id
_entity.type
_entity.pdbx_description
1 polymer ?
#
loop_
_entity_poly.entity_id
_entity_poly.type
_entity_poly.pdbx_seq_one_letter_code
_entity_poly.pdbx_strand_id
1 'polypeptide(L)'
;MRRGVCLQFTVYGLQMITRINAKIARKVIAKTNGKGVRKGVRGILLPLTSYLLPLIFLISSCTSSPKDVVKVEQLPSIYPDYIGVTIPADIAPLDFNFADEDIDCMDVVAKGSKGGEIHTNGEWADFDIDDWHQLTEQNHGGKITLTVCIEKDGKWTQYKDFDIFVSQHRLDEWGLTYRRIKPGYEVGGDIGLYQRDLNSFDEYGILTETVVPGRCMNCHTANRTHPDRISMQIRGEGGGTMIQRDGRQTWLDTKTDSTKAAGSYSYWHPDGDYCAMAVNSVHQAFFVGTGQRIEVYHRFSNVEVLDTRSNELILSPLLQTEDLEIFPAFSHDGQWLYYSTSKPCRVPAEYEKVKCSLCRIAFDAKSGRFGETVDTLLNGPATDKSYTLVRPSYDGRWLMYCVSSRGNFPVCQDDADLWLMDLQTGEHQELKALNSRWAESFHNWSENSHWFVYTSKAEDGMYARLYLASIDGKGQVTKPFLLPQRHPRKFYREMMDSYNVPDFTKTKVDFDAHEAYRQVFDNQRTMVKVKK
;
A
#
# COMPACT_ATOMS: atom_id res chain seq x y z
N MET A 1 -31.80 -3.83 1.44
CA MET A 1 -31.29 -5.17 1.04
C MET A 1 -31.95 -5.82 -0.21
N ARG A 2 -32.71 -5.10 -1.05
CA ARG A 2 -33.37 -5.73 -2.23
C ARG A 2 -32.93 -5.16 -3.60
N ARG A 3 -32.15 -4.10 -3.70
CA ARG A 3 -31.75 -3.48 -5.00
C ARG A 3 -30.32 -3.80 -5.47
N GLY A 4 -29.35 -4.03 -4.59
CA GLY A 4 -27.95 -4.35 -4.98
C GLY A 4 -27.73 -5.75 -5.56
N VAL A 5 -28.63 -6.69 -5.30
CA VAL A 5 -28.53 -8.05 -5.86
C VAL A 5 -28.98 -8.11 -7.33
N CYS A 6 -29.73 -7.11 -7.80
CA CYS A 6 -30.28 -7.12 -9.15
C CYS A 6 -29.25 -6.77 -10.25
N LEU A 7 -28.27 -5.87 -9.98
CA LEU A 7 -27.28 -5.45 -11.01
C LEU A 7 -26.20 -6.50 -11.28
N GLN A 8 -25.70 -7.19 -10.25
CA GLN A 8 -24.73 -8.27 -10.47
C GLN A 8 -25.35 -9.45 -11.23
N PHE A 9 -26.63 -9.77 -10.98
CA PHE A 9 -27.35 -10.77 -11.77
C PHE A 9 -27.53 -10.33 -13.23
N THR A 10 -27.63 -9.04 -13.52
CA THR A 10 -27.87 -8.54 -14.88
C THR A 10 -26.62 -8.59 -15.75
N VAL A 11 -25.43 -8.25 -15.23
CA VAL A 11 -24.15 -8.31 -15.97
C VAL A 11 -23.72 -9.77 -16.18
N TYR A 12 -23.81 -10.61 -15.16
CA TYR A 12 -23.56 -12.05 -15.30
C TYR A 12 -24.60 -12.73 -16.20
N GLY A 13 -25.85 -12.32 -16.12
CA GLY A 13 -26.94 -12.78 -16.99
C GLY A 13 -26.68 -12.43 -18.44
N LEU A 14 -26.27 -11.20 -18.76
CA LEU A 14 -25.94 -10.79 -20.15
C LEU A 14 -24.71 -11.53 -20.70
N GLN A 15 -23.66 -11.70 -19.90
CA GLN A 15 -22.48 -12.47 -20.31
C GLN A 15 -22.80 -13.95 -20.52
N MET A 16 -23.67 -14.52 -19.70
CA MET A 16 -24.12 -15.92 -19.84
C MET A 16 -25.02 -16.09 -21.06
N ILE A 17 -25.95 -15.17 -21.31
CA ILE A 17 -26.82 -15.16 -22.50
C ILE A 17 -26.00 -14.98 -23.78
N THR A 18 -24.99 -14.10 -23.79
CA THR A 18 -24.10 -13.91 -24.94
C THR A 18 -23.27 -15.18 -25.22
N ARG A 19 -22.79 -15.86 -24.18
CA ARG A 19 -22.08 -17.14 -24.33
C ARG A 19 -22.99 -18.29 -24.75
N ILE A 20 -24.24 -18.33 -24.30
CA ILE A 20 -25.22 -19.33 -24.71
C ILE A 20 -25.64 -19.09 -26.17
N ASN A 21 -25.88 -17.87 -26.58
CA ASN A 21 -26.23 -17.53 -27.98
C ASN A 21 -25.06 -17.80 -28.93
N ALA A 22 -23.79 -17.56 -28.53
CA ALA A 22 -22.62 -17.95 -29.31
C ALA A 22 -22.47 -19.47 -29.44
N LYS A 23 -22.82 -20.24 -28.38
CA LYS A 23 -22.79 -21.71 -28.42
C LYS A 23 -23.91 -22.29 -29.26
N ILE A 24 -25.10 -21.70 -29.25
CA ILE A 24 -26.26 -22.09 -30.07
C ILE A 24 -25.98 -21.74 -31.54
N ALA A 25 -25.44 -20.54 -31.84
CA ALA A 25 -25.05 -20.15 -33.18
C ALA A 25 -23.99 -21.11 -33.78
N ARG A 26 -22.97 -21.49 -32.99
CA ARG A 26 -21.95 -22.49 -33.44
C ARG A 26 -22.54 -23.88 -33.65
N LYS A 27 -23.52 -24.31 -32.84
CA LYS A 27 -24.21 -25.60 -33.04
C LYS A 27 -25.13 -25.61 -34.26
N VAL A 28 -25.77 -24.46 -34.56
CA VAL A 28 -26.62 -24.32 -35.75
C VAL A 28 -25.78 -24.28 -37.03
N ILE A 29 -24.64 -23.56 -37.00
CA ILE A 29 -23.71 -23.51 -38.14
C ILE A 29 -23.05 -24.88 -38.41
N ALA A 30 -22.73 -25.64 -37.36
CA ALA A 30 -22.16 -26.97 -37.50
C ALA A 30 -23.16 -28.02 -38.01
N LYS A 31 -24.47 -27.80 -37.91
CA LYS A 31 -25.53 -28.71 -38.42
C LYS A 31 -26.00 -28.37 -39.84
N THR A 32 -25.62 -27.20 -40.40
CA THR A 32 -26.06 -26.73 -41.74
C THR A 32 -25.06 -26.99 -42.86
N ASN A 33 -23.92 -27.62 -42.59
CA ASN A 33 -22.97 -28.03 -43.62
C ASN A 33 -23.34 -29.36 -44.31
N GLY A 34 -24.61 -29.62 -44.49
CA GLY A 34 -25.11 -30.77 -45.24
C GLY A 34 -26.56 -30.62 -45.64
N LYS A 35 -26.78 -30.19 -46.87
CA LYS A 35 -28.05 -30.15 -47.60
C LYS A 35 -28.92 -28.92 -47.43
N GLY A 36 -29.12 -28.28 -48.56
CA GLY A 36 -29.87 -27.03 -48.71
C GLY A 36 -31.31 -27.06 -48.23
N VAL A 37 -31.66 -26.00 -47.52
CA VAL A 37 -33.03 -25.47 -47.44
C VAL A 37 -32.93 -23.94 -47.30
N ARG A 38 -33.10 -23.25 -48.40
CA ARG A 38 -33.48 -21.82 -48.40
C ARG A 38 -35.00 -21.76 -48.21
N LYS A 39 -35.50 -21.58 -47.02
CA LYS A 39 -36.78 -20.96 -46.66
C LYS A 39 -37.05 -21.31 -45.17
N GLY A 40 -37.07 -20.28 -44.29
CA GLY A 40 -37.52 -20.47 -42.92
C GLY A 40 -36.86 -19.67 -41.83
N VAL A 41 -36.01 -18.69 -42.13
CA VAL A 41 -35.30 -17.92 -41.04
C VAL A 41 -35.96 -16.54 -40.75
N ARG A 42 -36.98 -16.12 -41.52
CA ARG A 42 -37.65 -14.81 -41.30
C ARG A 42 -38.71 -14.79 -40.19
N GLY A 43 -39.11 -15.93 -39.62
CA GLY A 43 -40.23 -16.01 -38.64
C GLY A 43 -39.84 -16.05 -37.18
N ILE A 44 -38.55 -16.19 -36.82
CA ILE A 44 -38.14 -16.39 -35.40
C ILE A 44 -37.42 -15.18 -34.80
N LEU A 45 -37.07 -14.15 -35.59
CA LEU A 45 -36.38 -12.94 -35.09
C LEU A 45 -37.30 -11.81 -34.62
N LEU A 46 -38.58 -11.83 -34.94
CA LEU A 46 -39.50 -10.75 -34.57
C LEU A 46 -40.11 -10.79 -33.15
N PRO A 47 -40.26 -11.95 -32.46
CA PRO A 47 -40.78 -11.90 -31.09
C PRO A 47 -39.74 -11.62 -30.02
N LEU A 48 -38.42 -11.76 -30.27
CA LEU A 48 -37.40 -11.47 -29.24
C LEU A 48 -37.09 -9.98 -29.09
N THR A 49 -37.26 -9.16 -30.12
CA THR A 49 -37.07 -7.72 -30.04
C THR A 49 -38.16 -7.00 -29.26
N SER A 50 -39.39 -7.57 -29.20
CA SER A 50 -40.52 -6.98 -28.45
C SER A 50 -40.41 -7.16 -26.93
N TYR A 51 -39.59 -8.11 -26.45
CA TYR A 51 -39.33 -8.33 -25.02
C TYR A 51 -38.05 -7.66 -24.52
N LEU A 52 -37.17 -7.19 -25.42
CA LEU A 52 -35.93 -6.46 -25.06
C LEU A 52 -36.13 -4.95 -24.93
N LEU A 53 -37.16 -4.36 -25.60
CA LEU A 53 -37.44 -2.94 -25.48
C LEU A 53 -37.90 -2.48 -24.09
N PRO A 54 -38.71 -3.22 -23.30
CA PRO A 54 -39.05 -2.78 -21.96
C PRO A 54 -37.95 -2.99 -20.91
N LEU A 55 -36.90 -3.80 -21.20
CA LEU A 55 -35.78 -3.97 -20.27
C LEU A 55 -34.73 -2.86 -20.34
N ILE A 56 -34.73 -2.08 -21.43
CA ILE A 56 -33.81 -0.94 -21.61
C ILE A 56 -34.29 0.30 -20.83
N PHE A 57 -35.56 0.35 -20.44
CA PHE A 57 -36.14 1.48 -19.69
C PHE A 57 -36.02 1.38 -18.15
N LEU A 58 -35.32 0.37 -17.61
CA LEU A 58 -35.14 0.21 -16.15
C LEU A 58 -33.72 0.52 -15.66
N ILE A 59 -32.85 1.07 -16.51
CA ILE A 59 -31.61 1.68 -16.06
C ILE A 59 -31.92 3.16 -15.84
N SER A 60 -32.67 3.48 -14.80
CA SER A 60 -32.72 4.83 -14.26
C SER A 60 -31.38 5.09 -13.59
N SER A 61 -30.42 5.58 -14.34
CA SER A 61 -29.39 6.44 -13.80
C SER A 61 -30.10 7.60 -13.08
N CYS A 62 -29.72 7.94 -11.87
CA CYS A 62 -30.15 9.18 -11.25
C CYS A 62 -29.80 10.32 -12.19
N THR A 63 -30.78 10.92 -12.83
CA THR A 63 -30.62 12.06 -13.75
C THR A 63 -31.31 13.31 -13.21
N SER A 64 -31.59 13.34 -11.90
CA SER A 64 -32.20 14.51 -11.27
C SER A 64 -31.12 15.56 -11.05
N SER A 65 -31.26 16.72 -11.68
CA SER A 65 -30.43 17.89 -11.39
C SER A 65 -30.98 18.65 -10.18
N PRO A 66 -30.13 19.27 -9.36
CA PRO A 66 -30.55 20.04 -8.19
C PRO A 66 -31.59 21.10 -8.53
N LYS A 67 -32.78 21.06 -7.87
CA LYS A 67 -33.85 22.03 -8.01
C LYS A 67 -34.32 22.46 -6.62
N ASP A 68 -34.73 23.72 -6.49
CA ASP A 68 -35.22 24.28 -5.21
C ASP A 68 -34.28 24.00 -4.03
N VAL A 69 -33.00 24.22 -4.25
CA VAL A 69 -31.91 23.80 -3.35
C VAL A 69 -31.90 24.61 -2.07
N VAL A 70 -31.92 23.96 -0.93
CA VAL A 70 -31.69 24.57 0.39
C VAL A 70 -30.19 24.60 0.67
N LYS A 71 -29.62 25.80 0.90
CA LYS A 71 -28.20 25.95 1.26
C LYS A 71 -28.01 25.88 2.77
N VAL A 72 -26.98 25.15 3.18
CA VAL A 72 -26.57 25.03 4.58
C VAL A 72 -25.10 25.42 4.75
N GLU A 73 -24.74 25.99 5.90
CA GLU A 73 -23.36 26.40 6.22
C GLU A 73 -22.49 25.23 6.76
N GLN A 74 -23.06 24.05 6.86
CA GLN A 74 -22.35 22.84 7.29
C GLN A 74 -21.55 22.26 6.15
N LEU A 75 -20.31 21.80 6.45
CA LEU A 75 -19.52 20.99 5.51
C LEU A 75 -20.20 19.64 5.27
N PRO A 76 -20.09 19.07 4.07
CA PRO A 76 -20.62 17.73 3.79
C PRO A 76 -19.84 16.70 4.60
N SER A 77 -20.53 15.69 5.12
CA SER A 77 -19.88 14.51 5.70
C SER A 77 -19.60 13.52 4.57
N ILE A 78 -18.34 13.42 4.15
CA ILE A 78 -17.92 12.55 3.04
C ILE A 78 -16.97 11.46 3.51
N TYR A 79 -16.94 10.35 2.75
CA TYR A 79 -16.02 9.25 2.97
C TYR A 79 -15.37 8.81 1.64
N PRO A 80 -14.04 8.77 1.56
CA PRO A 80 -13.06 9.24 2.57
C PRO A 80 -13.14 10.75 2.84
N ASP A 81 -12.59 11.19 3.97
CA ASP A 81 -12.52 12.61 4.33
C ASP A 81 -11.41 13.32 3.54
N TYR A 82 -11.76 13.79 2.35
CA TYR A 82 -10.87 14.56 1.48
C TYR A 82 -10.98 16.09 1.65
N ILE A 83 -11.73 16.58 2.65
CA ILE A 83 -11.89 18.01 2.90
C ILE A 83 -10.55 18.63 3.32
N GLY A 84 -10.06 19.59 2.56
CA GLY A 84 -8.83 20.33 2.89
C GLY A 84 -7.52 19.54 2.75
N VAL A 85 -7.53 18.40 2.04
CA VAL A 85 -6.32 17.64 1.74
C VAL A 85 -5.47 18.32 0.68
N THR A 86 -4.17 18.03 0.68
CA THR A 86 -3.24 18.40 -0.39
C THR A 86 -2.88 17.14 -1.17
N ILE A 87 -3.03 17.17 -2.49
CA ILE A 87 -2.75 16.06 -3.39
C ILE A 87 -1.69 16.41 -4.42
N PRO A 88 -0.93 15.44 -4.96
CA PRO A 88 -0.14 15.64 -6.17
C PRO A 88 -1.08 15.75 -7.39
N ALA A 89 -0.62 16.40 -8.46
CA ALA A 89 -1.43 16.52 -9.67
C ALA A 89 -1.62 15.17 -10.39
N ASP A 90 -0.67 14.27 -10.22
CA ASP A 90 -0.56 12.94 -10.81
C ASP A 90 -1.08 11.86 -9.84
N ILE A 91 -2.34 11.96 -9.42
CA ILE A 91 -3.02 10.98 -8.56
C ILE A 91 -4.39 10.60 -9.14
N ALA A 92 -4.83 9.37 -8.91
CA ALA A 92 -6.16 8.90 -9.28
C ALA A 92 -7.26 9.80 -8.69
N PRO A 93 -8.44 9.84 -9.31
CA PRO A 93 -9.57 10.61 -8.81
C PRO A 93 -9.89 10.37 -7.34
N LEU A 94 -10.19 11.45 -6.62
CA LEU A 94 -10.64 11.37 -5.24
C LEU A 94 -12.15 11.11 -5.19
N ASP A 95 -12.56 9.93 -5.65
CA ASP A 95 -13.96 9.50 -5.54
C ASP A 95 -14.37 9.41 -4.08
N PHE A 96 -15.59 9.82 -3.76
CA PHE A 96 -16.10 9.77 -2.40
C PHE A 96 -17.59 9.50 -2.34
N ASN A 97 -18.05 8.96 -1.21
CA ASN A 97 -19.45 8.78 -0.86
C ASN A 97 -19.89 9.85 0.14
N PHE A 98 -21.17 10.18 0.16
CA PHE A 98 -21.75 10.89 1.31
C PHE A 98 -21.84 9.93 2.49
N ALA A 99 -21.55 10.37 3.72
CA ALA A 99 -21.45 9.47 4.87
C ALA A 99 -22.78 8.80 5.26
N ASP A 100 -23.91 9.52 5.09
CA ASP A 100 -25.24 8.91 5.18
C ASP A 100 -25.48 8.06 3.92
N GLU A 101 -25.86 6.80 4.12
CA GLU A 101 -26.12 5.87 3.02
C GLU A 101 -27.55 5.98 2.47
N ASP A 102 -28.43 6.63 3.20
CA ASP A 102 -29.85 6.80 2.86
C ASP A 102 -30.05 8.12 2.13
N ILE A 103 -29.38 8.25 0.98
CA ILE A 103 -29.54 9.35 0.04
C ILE A 103 -30.08 8.84 -1.29
N ASP A 104 -30.86 9.67 -1.96
CA ASP A 104 -31.41 9.34 -3.28
C ASP A 104 -30.38 9.62 -4.40
N CYS A 105 -29.67 10.74 -4.30
CA CYS A 105 -28.69 11.18 -5.29
C CYS A 105 -27.67 12.16 -4.68
N MET A 106 -26.47 12.17 -5.23
CA MET A 106 -25.43 13.17 -4.99
C MET A 106 -25.07 13.86 -6.29
N ASP A 107 -24.99 15.18 -6.27
CA ASP A 107 -24.54 16.01 -7.38
C ASP A 107 -23.30 16.82 -6.93
N VAL A 108 -22.20 16.69 -7.66
CA VAL A 108 -20.92 17.31 -7.30
C VAL A 108 -20.34 18.08 -8.46
N VAL A 109 -19.96 19.33 -8.18
CA VAL A 109 -19.19 20.16 -9.10
C VAL A 109 -17.80 20.39 -8.50
N ALA A 110 -16.75 19.99 -9.21
CA ALA A 110 -15.35 20.23 -8.89
C ALA A 110 -14.79 21.31 -9.82
N LYS A 111 -14.47 22.49 -9.26
CA LYS A 111 -14.05 23.66 -10.02
C LYS A 111 -12.64 24.11 -9.67
N GLY A 112 -11.77 24.16 -10.65
CA GLY A 112 -10.39 24.59 -10.48
C GLY A 112 -10.22 26.10 -10.35
N SER A 113 -9.35 26.55 -9.45
CA SER A 113 -9.02 27.97 -9.23
C SER A 113 -8.31 28.62 -10.41
N LYS A 114 -7.65 27.83 -11.27
CA LYS A 114 -6.99 28.28 -12.51
C LYS A 114 -7.78 27.92 -13.77
N GLY A 115 -8.99 27.38 -13.59
CA GLY A 115 -9.90 26.96 -14.66
C GLY A 115 -10.19 25.47 -14.65
N GLY A 116 -11.09 25.05 -15.54
CA GLY A 116 -11.60 23.68 -15.59
C GLY A 116 -12.71 23.43 -14.57
N GLU A 117 -13.61 22.53 -14.93
CA GLU A 117 -14.74 22.12 -14.10
C GLU A 117 -15.16 20.71 -14.50
N ILE A 118 -15.42 19.86 -13.50
CA ILE A 118 -16.00 18.52 -13.68
C ILE A 118 -17.33 18.49 -12.93
N HIS A 119 -18.31 17.86 -13.52
CA HIS A 119 -19.62 17.64 -12.93
C HIS A 119 -19.92 16.15 -12.92
N THR A 120 -20.26 15.61 -11.75
CA THR A 120 -20.69 14.22 -11.58
C THR A 120 -22.00 14.15 -10.81
N ASN A 121 -22.85 13.17 -11.16
CA ASN A 121 -24.16 12.96 -10.55
C ASN A 121 -24.42 11.45 -10.39
N GLY A 122 -24.78 11.00 -9.20
CA GLY A 122 -24.99 9.57 -8.93
C GLY A 122 -25.13 9.22 -7.45
N GLU A 123 -24.87 7.98 -7.10
CA GLU A 123 -24.87 7.50 -5.71
C GLU A 123 -23.60 7.90 -4.94
N TRP A 124 -22.53 8.28 -5.68
CA TRP A 124 -21.26 8.78 -5.14
C TRP A 124 -20.61 9.71 -6.16
N ALA A 125 -19.60 10.48 -5.76
CA ALA A 125 -18.76 11.25 -6.67
C ALA A 125 -17.83 10.28 -7.42
N ASP A 126 -18.13 10.05 -8.69
CA ASP A 126 -17.38 9.18 -9.62
C ASP A 126 -16.79 10.09 -10.70
N PHE A 127 -15.52 10.48 -10.53
CA PHE A 127 -14.86 11.37 -11.47
C PHE A 127 -14.20 10.55 -12.58
N ASP A 128 -14.38 10.98 -13.83
CA ASP A 128 -13.65 10.42 -14.96
C ASP A 128 -12.14 10.67 -14.77
N ILE A 129 -11.32 9.66 -15.07
CA ILE A 129 -9.87 9.70 -14.83
C ILE A 129 -9.20 10.77 -15.70
N ASP A 130 -9.57 10.87 -16.97
CA ASP A 130 -8.94 11.79 -17.92
C ASP A 130 -9.34 13.24 -17.60
N ASP A 131 -10.61 13.47 -17.28
CA ASP A 131 -11.13 14.79 -16.85
C ASP A 131 -10.48 15.21 -15.52
N TRP A 132 -10.32 14.27 -14.57
CA TRP A 132 -9.67 14.54 -13.30
C TRP A 132 -8.20 14.94 -13.48
N HIS A 133 -7.44 14.21 -14.30
CA HIS A 133 -6.05 14.55 -14.57
C HIS A 133 -5.93 15.89 -15.30
N GLN A 134 -6.82 16.19 -16.23
CA GLN A 134 -6.84 17.50 -16.88
C GLN A 134 -7.10 18.62 -15.86
N LEU A 135 -8.05 18.42 -14.93
CA LEU A 135 -8.38 19.41 -13.90
C LEU A 135 -7.22 19.61 -12.92
N THR A 136 -6.63 18.54 -12.38
CA THR A 136 -5.51 18.63 -11.43
C THR A 136 -4.27 19.23 -12.06
N GLU A 137 -3.95 18.85 -13.30
CA GLU A 137 -2.83 19.40 -14.05
C GLU A 137 -2.99 20.91 -14.30
N GLN A 138 -4.16 21.34 -14.73
CA GLN A 138 -4.45 22.76 -14.94
C GLN A 138 -4.36 23.57 -13.64
N ASN A 139 -4.64 22.92 -12.51
CA ASN A 139 -4.65 23.57 -11.19
C ASN A 139 -3.41 23.25 -10.33
N HIS A 140 -2.33 22.76 -10.93
CA HIS A 140 -1.05 22.51 -10.28
C HIS A 140 -0.56 23.74 -9.49
N GLY A 141 -0.29 23.59 -8.19
CA GLY A 141 0.01 24.70 -7.27
C GLY A 141 -1.17 25.64 -6.99
N GLY A 142 -2.39 25.17 -7.21
CA GLY A 142 -3.64 25.86 -6.93
C GLY A 142 -4.58 25.02 -6.07
N LYS A 143 -5.88 25.15 -6.32
CA LYS A 143 -6.89 24.38 -5.60
C LYS A 143 -8.08 24.04 -6.50
N ILE A 144 -8.82 23.03 -6.09
CA ILE A 144 -10.11 22.63 -6.65
C ILE A 144 -11.16 22.82 -5.56
N THR A 145 -12.18 23.62 -5.82
CA THR A 145 -13.30 23.83 -4.91
C THR A 145 -14.44 22.89 -5.29
N LEU A 146 -14.94 22.12 -4.32
CA LEU A 146 -16.04 21.19 -4.50
C LEU A 146 -17.33 21.77 -3.92
N THR A 147 -18.38 21.76 -4.72
CA THR A 147 -19.76 22.04 -4.31
C THR A 147 -20.52 20.73 -4.31
N VAL A 148 -21.09 20.34 -3.17
CA VAL A 148 -21.82 19.07 -2.99
C VAL A 148 -23.28 19.34 -2.69
N CYS A 149 -24.16 18.77 -3.52
CA CYS A 149 -25.61 18.76 -3.33
C CYS A 149 -26.08 17.33 -3.10
N ILE A 150 -26.96 17.11 -2.10
CA ILE A 150 -27.53 15.82 -1.77
C ILE A 150 -29.05 15.87 -1.92
N GLU A 151 -29.60 14.90 -2.61
CA GLU A 151 -31.05 14.63 -2.65
C GLU A 151 -31.41 13.58 -1.62
N LYS A 152 -32.37 13.91 -0.77
CA LYS A 152 -32.98 12.98 0.16
C LYS A 152 -34.46 13.27 0.27
N ASP A 153 -35.31 12.23 0.11
CA ASP A 153 -36.79 12.35 0.09
C ASP A 153 -37.28 13.43 -0.89
N GLY A 154 -36.64 13.52 -2.07
CA GLY A 154 -36.99 14.49 -3.11
C GLY A 154 -36.64 15.95 -2.80
N LYS A 155 -35.80 16.21 -1.80
CA LYS A 155 -35.33 17.54 -1.42
C LYS A 155 -33.83 17.65 -1.60
N TRP A 156 -33.40 18.72 -2.27
CA TRP A 156 -31.98 19.01 -2.48
C TRP A 156 -31.42 19.94 -1.39
N THR A 157 -30.28 19.54 -0.83
CA THR A 157 -29.50 20.31 0.13
C THR A 157 -28.10 20.55 -0.44
N GLN A 158 -27.71 21.81 -0.62
CA GLN A 158 -26.33 22.19 -0.97
C GLN A 158 -25.56 22.47 0.34
N TYR A 159 -24.47 21.73 0.52
CA TYR A 159 -23.54 21.93 1.63
C TYR A 159 -22.57 23.06 1.35
N LYS A 160 -21.87 23.52 2.39
CA LYS A 160 -20.79 24.49 2.27
C LYS A 160 -19.68 23.92 1.40
N ASP A 161 -19.19 24.71 0.45
CA ASP A 161 -18.07 24.34 -0.41
C ASP A 161 -16.82 24.06 0.41
N PHE A 162 -15.98 23.15 -0.10
CA PHE A 162 -14.67 22.87 0.46
C PHE A 162 -13.60 22.79 -0.63
N ASP A 163 -12.34 22.94 -0.22
CA ASP A 163 -11.20 22.93 -1.11
C ASP A 163 -10.38 21.65 -0.99
N ILE A 164 -9.84 21.21 -2.12
CA ILE A 164 -8.71 20.26 -2.26
C ILE A 164 -7.56 21.07 -2.86
N PHE A 165 -6.39 21.03 -2.23
CA PHE A 165 -5.21 21.74 -2.71
C PHE A 165 -4.38 20.84 -3.63
N VAL A 166 -3.94 21.36 -4.77
CA VAL A 166 -3.04 20.66 -5.69
C VAL A 166 -1.63 21.16 -5.44
N SER A 167 -0.74 20.29 -5.03
CA SER A 167 0.64 20.63 -4.68
C SER A 167 1.43 21.19 -5.86
N GLN A 168 2.48 21.99 -5.57
CA GLN A 168 3.51 22.34 -6.54
C GLN A 168 4.51 21.22 -6.81
N HIS A 169 4.54 20.19 -5.95
CA HIS A 169 5.42 19.04 -6.07
C HIS A 169 4.63 17.86 -6.59
N ARG A 170 5.03 17.35 -7.74
CA ARG A 170 4.50 16.10 -8.29
C ARG A 170 4.96 14.93 -7.47
N LEU A 171 4.28 13.83 -7.59
CA LEU A 171 4.74 12.57 -7.00
C LEU A 171 5.87 11.96 -7.84
N ASP A 172 5.75 12.00 -9.16
CA ASP A 172 6.72 11.50 -10.15
C ASP A 172 6.95 9.98 -10.14
N GLU A 173 6.32 9.24 -9.26
CA GLU A 173 6.33 7.78 -9.24
C GLU A 173 5.15 7.22 -10.04
N TRP A 174 5.39 6.08 -10.70
CA TRP A 174 4.31 5.35 -11.36
C TRP A 174 3.29 4.84 -10.34
N GLY A 175 3.79 4.29 -9.22
CA GLY A 175 2.89 3.61 -8.33
C GLY A 175 3.47 3.21 -6.98
N LEU A 176 2.76 2.29 -6.35
CA LEU A 176 3.13 1.67 -5.10
C LEU A 176 3.26 0.16 -5.26
N THR A 177 4.20 -0.43 -4.54
CA THR A 177 4.17 -1.84 -4.18
C THR A 177 3.78 -1.99 -2.72
N TYR A 178 3.14 -3.08 -2.37
CA TYR A 178 2.77 -3.40 -1.01
C TYR A 178 2.44 -4.89 -0.85
N ARG A 179 2.49 -5.36 0.37
CA ARG A 179 1.94 -6.66 0.74
C ARG A 179 0.51 -6.51 1.21
N ARG A 180 -0.40 -7.37 0.74
CA ARG A 180 -1.72 -7.56 1.32
C ARG A 180 -1.71 -8.79 2.20
N ILE A 181 -2.28 -8.70 3.39
CA ILE A 181 -2.31 -9.76 4.40
C ILE A 181 -3.59 -9.68 5.22
N LYS A 182 -4.14 -10.82 5.57
CA LYS A 182 -5.26 -10.92 6.51
C LYS A 182 -4.86 -10.39 7.90
N PRO A 183 -5.78 -9.84 8.69
CA PRO A 183 -5.48 -9.15 9.95
C PRO A 183 -5.09 -10.08 11.12
N GLY A 184 -4.59 -11.26 10.87
CA GLY A 184 -3.91 -12.09 11.85
C GLY A 184 -4.73 -13.09 12.64
N TYR A 185 -6.06 -13.00 12.67
CA TYR A 185 -6.92 -14.03 13.29
C TYR A 185 -7.42 -15.09 12.29
N GLU A 186 -7.13 -14.90 11.01
CA GLU A 186 -7.39 -15.85 9.94
C GLU A 186 -6.11 -16.61 9.61
N VAL A 187 -6.11 -17.91 9.84
CA VAL A 187 -4.98 -18.79 9.53
C VAL A 187 -5.11 -19.26 8.08
N GLY A 188 -4.04 -19.08 7.29
CA GLY A 188 -4.00 -19.52 5.90
C GLY A 188 -4.76 -18.61 4.94
N GLY A 189 -4.88 -17.32 5.27
CA GLY A 189 -5.41 -16.31 4.36
C GLY A 189 -4.48 -16.02 3.20
N ASP A 190 -5.04 -15.54 2.09
CA ASP A 190 -4.28 -15.12 0.92
C ASP A 190 -3.28 -14.03 1.29
N ILE A 191 -2.01 -14.26 1.00
CA ILE A 191 -0.93 -13.29 1.15
C ILE A 191 -0.33 -13.05 -0.22
N GLY A 192 -0.07 -11.80 -0.57
CA GLY A 192 0.54 -11.48 -1.84
C GLY A 192 1.25 -10.13 -1.84
N LEU A 193 2.21 -10.02 -2.74
CA LEU A 193 2.82 -8.77 -3.14
C LEU A 193 2.09 -8.23 -4.37
N TYR A 194 1.69 -6.99 -4.29
CA TYR A 194 0.91 -6.29 -5.30
C TYR A 194 1.61 -4.99 -5.68
N GLN A 195 1.27 -4.50 -6.85
CA GLN A 195 1.63 -3.16 -7.32
C GLN A 195 0.40 -2.45 -7.85
N ARG A 196 0.37 -1.14 -7.69
CA ARG A 196 -0.76 -0.32 -8.08
C ARG A 196 -0.28 0.95 -8.77
N ASP A 197 -0.93 1.28 -9.87
CA ASP A 197 -0.81 2.58 -10.54
C ASP A 197 -1.45 3.67 -9.68
N LEU A 198 -0.70 4.75 -9.38
CA LEU A 198 -1.22 5.87 -8.60
C LEU A 198 -2.04 6.85 -9.43
N ASN A 199 -1.91 6.82 -10.76
CA ASN A 199 -2.72 7.66 -11.66
C ASN A 199 -4.09 7.04 -11.98
N SER A 200 -4.28 5.76 -11.65
CA SER A 200 -5.53 5.02 -11.87
C SER A 200 -5.90 4.19 -10.65
N PHE A 201 -6.89 3.31 -10.80
CA PHE A 201 -7.28 2.35 -9.76
C PHE A 201 -6.75 0.95 -10.02
N ASP A 202 -5.87 0.78 -11.02
CA ASP A 202 -5.39 -0.53 -11.48
C ASP A 202 -4.40 -1.14 -10.48
N GLU A 203 -4.70 -2.34 -10.01
CA GLU A 203 -3.86 -3.14 -9.13
C GLU A 203 -3.46 -4.44 -9.82
N TYR A 204 -2.20 -4.86 -9.66
CA TYR A 204 -1.65 -6.07 -10.26
C TYR A 204 -0.89 -6.89 -9.21
N GLY A 205 -1.06 -8.23 -9.24
CA GLY A 205 -0.23 -9.13 -8.44
C GLY A 205 1.20 -9.20 -8.99
N ILE A 206 2.20 -9.06 -8.11
CA ILE A 206 3.61 -9.33 -8.43
C ILE A 206 3.93 -10.79 -8.13
N LEU A 207 3.68 -11.21 -6.88
CA LEU A 207 3.89 -12.58 -6.42
C LEU A 207 2.82 -12.90 -5.38
N THR A 208 1.97 -13.87 -5.68
CA THR A 208 0.80 -14.21 -4.85
C THR A 208 0.82 -15.69 -4.46
N GLU A 209 0.02 -16.07 -3.48
CA GLU A 209 -0.12 -17.46 -3.06
C GLU A 209 -0.60 -18.37 -4.21
N THR A 210 -1.34 -17.86 -5.18
CA THR A 210 -1.73 -18.62 -6.37
C THR A 210 -0.54 -19.01 -7.23
N VAL A 211 0.56 -18.24 -7.20
CA VAL A 211 1.81 -18.54 -7.91
C VAL A 211 2.71 -19.45 -7.07
N VAL A 212 2.87 -19.15 -5.78
CA VAL A 212 3.74 -19.93 -4.86
C VAL A 212 2.92 -20.48 -3.70
N PRO A 213 2.06 -21.48 -3.93
CA PRO A 213 1.11 -21.99 -2.96
C PRO A 213 1.82 -22.53 -1.70
N GLY A 214 1.21 -22.23 -0.53
CA GLY A 214 1.74 -22.64 0.77
C GLY A 214 3.02 -21.91 1.19
N ARG A 215 3.35 -20.80 0.53
CA ARG A 215 4.49 -19.94 0.87
C ARG A 215 3.99 -18.58 1.34
N CYS A 216 4.70 -17.98 2.29
CA CYS A 216 4.40 -16.63 2.77
C CYS A 216 5.37 -15.65 2.11
N MET A 217 4.86 -14.77 1.24
CA MET A 217 5.60 -13.63 0.74
C MET A 217 5.69 -12.59 1.84
N ASN A 218 6.90 -12.22 2.18
CA ASN A 218 7.14 -11.28 3.28
C ASN A 218 7.82 -10.02 2.74
N CYS A 219 8.63 -9.37 3.53
CA CYS A 219 9.29 -8.11 3.22
C CYS A 219 9.73 -8.01 1.76
N HIS A 220 9.44 -6.90 1.15
CA HIS A 220 9.95 -6.52 -0.16
C HIS A 220 10.42 -5.07 -0.08
N THR A 221 11.36 -4.69 -0.91
CA THR A 221 11.77 -3.29 -1.07
C THR A 221 12.52 -3.11 -2.39
N ALA A 222 12.22 -1.99 -3.06
CA ALA A 222 13.00 -1.54 -4.21
C ALA A 222 14.22 -0.73 -3.75
N ASN A 223 15.25 -0.62 -4.59
CA ASN A 223 16.35 0.30 -4.37
C ASN A 223 15.86 1.74 -4.57
N ARG A 224 15.67 2.48 -3.48
CA ARG A 224 14.94 3.74 -3.50
C ARG A 224 13.55 3.49 -4.12
N THR A 225 13.21 4.13 -5.22
CA THR A 225 11.95 3.88 -5.96
C THR A 225 12.16 3.10 -7.26
N HIS A 226 13.37 2.58 -7.52
CA HIS A 226 13.74 1.92 -8.77
C HIS A 226 13.58 0.39 -8.69
N PRO A 227 12.55 -0.20 -9.31
CA PRO A 227 12.22 -1.62 -9.17
C PRO A 227 13.06 -2.56 -10.05
N ASP A 228 14.02 -2.06 -10.84
CA ASP A 228 15.04 -2.86 -11.51
C ASP A 228 15.98 -3.56 -10.50
N ARG A 229 16.02 -3.06 -9.27
CA ARG A 229 16.64 -3.69 -8.11
C ARG A 229 15.63 -3.79 -6.99
N ILE A 230 15.10 -4.99 -6.81
CA ILE A 230 14.10 -5.29 -5.79
C ILE A 230 14.46 -6.58 -5.05
N SER A 231 14.23 -6.60 -3.75
CA SER A 231 14.36 -7.78 -2.90
C SER A 231 13.01 -8.22 -2.37
N MET A 232 12.82 -9.53 -2.24
CA MET A 232 11.62 -10.15 -1.68
C MET A 232 12.02 -11.32 -0.82
N GLN A 233 11.38 -11.50 0.34
CA GLN A 233 11.57 -12.67 1.16
C GLN A 233 10.37 -13.61 1.03
N ILE A 234 10.65 -14.88 0.80
CA ILE A 234 9.67 -15.96 0.78
C ILE A 234 9.96 -16.90 1.95
N ARG A 235 8.95 -17.16 2.77
CA ARG A 235 9.01 -18.09 3.90
C ARG A 235 8.25 -19.37 3.57
N GLY A 236 8.61 -20.44 4.29
CA GLY A 236 8.04 -21.78 4.11
C GLY A 236 9.12 -22.78 3.70
N GLU A 237 8.71 -23.96 3.28
CA GLU A 237 9.63 -24.98 2.78
C GLU A 237 10.37 -24.46 1.54
N GLY A 238 11.69 -24.57 1.52
CA GLY A 238 12.51 -23.96 0.46
C GLY A 238 12.62 -22.45 0.54
N GLY A 239 12.22 -21.82 1.65
CA GLY A 239 12.26 -20.38 1.87
C GLY A 239 13.64 -19.75 1.65
N GLY A 240 13.69 -18.44 1.34
CA GLY A 240 14.92 -17.71 1.06
C GLY A 240 14.66 -16.27 0.64
N THR A 241 15.68 -15.63 0.10
CA THR A 241 15.63 -14.23 -0.37
C THR A 241 15.73 -14.19 -1.88
N MET A 242 14.71 -13.62 -2.55
CA MET A 242 14.73 -13.33 -3.96
C MET A 242 15.35 -11.95 -4.17
N ILE A 243 16.40 -11.87 -4.98
CA ILE A 243 17.00 -10.63 -5.45
C ILE A 243 16.78 -10.52 -6.96
N GLN A 244 16.11 -9.46 -7.39
CA GLN A 244 16.10 -9.05 -8.79
C GLN A 244 17.10 -7.91 -8.94
N ARG A 245 17.98 -8.03 -9.93
CA ARG A 245 18.97 -7.04 -10.27
C ARG A 245 19.24 -7.08 -11.78
N ASP A 246 19.16 -5.93 -12.43
CA ASP A 246 19.48 -5.77 -13.85
C ASP A 246 18.73 -6.80 -14.73
N GLY A 247 17.44 -7.01 -14.47
CA GLY A 247 16.56 -7.95 -15.18
C GLY A 247 16.78 -9.44 -14.85
N ARG A 248 17.66 -9.76 -13.90
CA ARG A 248 17.94 -11.14 -13.48
C ARG A 248 17.40 -11.37 -12.06
N GLN A 249 16.62 -12.42 -11.90
CA GLN A 249 16.17 -12.93 -10.61
C GLN A 249 17.13 -14.00 -10.09
N THR A 250 17.49 -13.90 -8.82
CA THR A 250 18.34 -14.87 -8.12
C THR A 250 17.69 -15.28 -6.81
N TRP A 251 17.54 -16.58 -6.60
CA TRP A 251 17.01 -17.15 -5.37
C TRP A 251 18.16 -17.53 -4.43
N LEU A 252 18.23 -16.89 -3.28
CA LEU A 252 19.35 -17.02 -2.35
C LEU A 252 18.93 -17.74 -1.07
N ASP A 253 19.75 -18.69 -0.62
CA ASP A 253 19.73 -19.14 0.76
C ASP A 253 20.72 -18.31 1.57
N THR A 254 20.19 -17.34 2.31
CA THR A 254 20.99 -16.44 3.15
C THR A 254 21.26 -17.02 4.54
N LYS A 255 20.77 -18.23 4.84
CA LYS A 255 21.12 -18.96 6.05
C LYS A 255 22.47 -19.66 5.87
N THR A 256 23.41 -19.33 6.74
CA THR A 256 24.75 -19.92 6.77
C THR A 256 25.06 -20.50 8.17
N ASP A 257 26.21 -21.11 8.34
CA ASP A 257 26.68 -21.55 9.67
C ASP A 257 26.86 -20.38 10.66
N SER A 258 27.07 -19.17 10.12
CA SER A 258 27.25 -17.95 10.92
C SER A 258 25.95 -17.18 11.15
N THR A 259 24.88 -17.50 10.41
CA THR A 259 23.56 -16.84 10.51
C THR A 259 22.51 -17.87 10.93
N LYS A 260 21.62 -17.52 11.84
CA LYS A 260 20.66 -18.48 12.41
C LYS A 260 19.41 -18.69 11.56
N ALA A 261 19.09 -17.74 10.66
CA ALA A 261 17.91 -17.75 9.81
C ALA A 261 18.18 -16.99 8.49
N ALA A 262 17.22 -17.03 7.57
CA ALA A 262 17.27 -16.23 6.35
C ALA A 262 16.99 -14.75 6.64
N GLY A 263 17.61 -13.84 5.86
CA GLY A 263 17.44 -12.40 5.98
C GLY A 263 16.03 -11.93 5.63
N SER A 264 15.54 -10.93 6.34
CA SER A 264 14.25 -10.28 6.17
C SER A 264 14.36 -8.78 6.46
N TYR A 265 13.26 -8.02 6.33
CA TYR A 265 13.24 -6.57 6.54
C TYR A 265 14.37 -5.86 5.78
N SER A 266 14.46 -6.16 4.49
CA SER A 266 15.53 -5.66 3.61
C SER A 266 15.44 -4.16 3.37
N TYR A 267 16.61 -3.54 3.15
CA TYR A 267 16.75 -2.15 2.70
C TYR A 267 18.02 -1.99 1.86
N TRP A 268 17.88 -1.38 0.69
CA TRP A 268 18.98 -1.22 -0.23
C TRP A 268 19.91 -0.05 0.12
N HIS A 269 21.20 -0.25 -0.10
CA HIS A 269 22.17 0.84 -0.17
C HIS A 269 21.90 1.68 -1.43
N PRO A 270 22.06 3.02 -1.40
CA PRO A 270 21.70 3.88 -2.53
C PRO A 270 22.40 3.56 -3.85
N ASP A 271 23.60 2.95 -3.83
CA ASP A 271 24.28 2.50 -5.05
C ASP A 271 23.64 1.25 -5.69
N GLY A 272 22.76 0.56 -4.97
CA GLY A 272 22.09 -0.65 -5.42
C GLY A 272 22.96 -1.91 -5.47
N ASP A 273 24.15 -1.89 -4.89
CA ASP A 273 25.05 -3.02 -4.84
C ASP A 273 24.92 -3.84 -3.55
N TYR A 274 24.44 -3.20 -2.47
CA TYR A 274 24.29 -3.81 -1.17
C TYR A 274 22.83 -3.77 -0.70
N CYS A 275 22.44 -4.81 0.02
CA CYS A 275 21.12 -4.92 0.63
C CYS A 275 21.28 -5.32 2.10
N ALA A 276 20.93 -4.43 3.02
CA ALA A 276 20.89 -4.73 4.44
C ALA A 276 19.66 -5.57 4.77
N MET A 277 19.79 -6.52 5.70
CA MET A 277 18.71 -7.41 6.12
C MET A 277 18.81 -7.68 7.63
N ALA A 278 17.67 -7.99 8.25
CA ALA A 278 17.64 -8.54 9.59
C ALA A 278 17.42 -10.05 9.54
N VAL A 279 18.27 -10.79 10.22
CA VAL A 279 18.14 -12.25 10.44
C VAL A 279 17.44 -12.46 11.76
N ASN A 280 16.22 -13.00 11.76
CA ASN A 280 15.42 -13.04 12.97
C ASN A 280 14.66 -14.35 13.17
N SER A 281 14.30 -14.62 14.43
CA SER A 281 13.35 -15.67 14.83
C SER A 281 12.07 -15.03 15.34
N VAL A 282 11.00 -15.22 14.59
CA VAL A 282 9.68 -14.63 14.85
C VAL A 282 8.76 -15.65 15.50
N HIS A 283 8.02 -15.19 16.51
CA HIS A 283 6.89 -15.92 17.09
C HIS A 283 5.65 -15.02 17.06
N GLN A 284 4.56 -15.51 16.50
CA GLN A 284 3.27 -14.81 16.45
C GLN A 284 2.35 -15.36 17.52
N ALA A 285 1.73 -14.48 18.28
CA ALA A 285 0.65 -14.81 19.20
C ALA A 285 -0.65 -14.18 18.72
N PHE A 286 -1.73 -14.97 18.75
CA PHE A 286 -3.06 -14.53 18.32
C PHE A 286 -3.96 -14.40 19.56
N PHE A 287 -4.73 -13.33 19.63
CA PHE A 287 -5.62 -13.01 20.74
C PHE A 287 -7.08 -13.03 20.29
N VAL A 288 -7.92 -13.62 21.12
CA VAL A 288 -9.37 -13.68 20.91
C VAL A 288 -10.06 -12.83 21.97
N GLY A 289 -10.99 -11.97 21.53
CA GLY A 289 -11.78 -11.16 22.45
C GLY A 289 -11.12 -9.88 22.94
N THR A 290 -9.95 -9.49 22.40
CA THR A 290 -9.28 -8.22 22.67
C THR A 290 -9.29 -7.32 21.43
N GLY A 291 -9.03 -6.02 21.60
CA GLY A 291 -8.81 -5.10 20.47
C GLY A 291 -7.58 -5.50 19.65
N GLN A 292 -6.50 -5.91 20.33
CA GLN A 292 -5.30 -6.43 19.71
C GLN A 292 -5.52 -7.88 19.26
N ARG A 293 -5.36 -8.15 17.97
CA ARG A 293 -5.59 -9.47 17.36
C ARG A 293 -4.34 -10.32 17.25
N ILE A 294 -3.20 -9.69 17.06
CA ILE A 294 -1.91 -10.34 16.87
C ILE A 294 -0.81 -9.55 17.58
N GLU A 295 0.17 -10.27 18.09
CA GLU A 295 1.45 -9.71 18.54
C GLU A 295 2.59 -10.49 17.90
N VAL A 296 3.65 -9.79 17.53
CA VAL A 296 4.84 -10.38 16.91
C VAL A 296 6.03 -10.18 17.82
N TYR A 297 6.58 -11.31 18.28
CA TYR A 297 7.75 -11.34 19.15
C TYR A 297 8.99 -11.77 18.38
N HIS A 298 10.06 -11.02 18.50
CA HIS A 298 11.37 -11.42 18.02
C HIS A 298 12.19 -11.99 19.20
N ARG A 299 12.56 -13.27 19.09
CA ARG A 299 13.36 -13.95 20.13
C ARG A 299 14.84 -13.69 19.95
N PHE A 300 15.22 -13.46 18.72
CA PHE A 300 16.56 -13.10 18.33
C PHE A 300 16.49 -12.31 17.03
N SER A 301 17.38 -11.35 16.84
CA SER A 301 17.54 -10.63 15.58
C SER A 301 18.93 -10.03 15.49
N ASN A 302 19.58 -10.18 14.33
CA ASN A 302 20.85 -9.57 13.99
C ASN A 302 20.74 -8.87 12.63
N VAL A 303 21.60 -7.90 12.36
CA VAL A 303 21.66 -7.20 11.07
C VAL A 303 22.88 -7.63 10.27
N GLU A 304 22.69 -7.88 9.00
CA GLU A 304 23.72 -8.23 8.03
C GLU A 304 23.55 -7.44 6.74
N VAL A 305 24.61 -7.37 5.92
CA VAL A 305 24.57 -6.74 4.59
C VAL A 305 24.96 -7.77 3.53
N LEU A 306 24.11 -7.94 2.53
CA LEU A 306 24.39 -8.76 1.34
C LEU A 306 25.04 -7.89 0.26
N ASP A 307 26.22 -8.27 -0.23
CA ASP A 307 26.75 -7.82 -1.51
C ASP A 307 26.06 -8.59 -2.63
N THR A 308 25.14 -7.95 -3.35
CA THR A 308 24.31 -8.58 -4.37
C THR A 308 25.05 -8.90 -5.66
N ARG A 309 26.31 -8.42 -5.83
CA ARG A 309 27.19 -8.73 -6.97
C ARG A 309 27.89 -10.05 -6.79
N SER A 310 28.38 -10.31 -5.57
CA SER A 310 29.17 -11.51 -5.23
C SER A 310 28.32 -12.59 -4.53
N ASN A 311 27.12 -12.25 -4.03
CA ASN A 311 26.32 -13.06 -3.13
C ASN A 311 27.07 -13.40 -1.84
N GLU A 312 27.79 -12.43 -1.29
CA GLU A 312 28.50 -12.56 -0.02
C GLU A 312 27.84 -11.74 1.09
N LEU A 313 27.76 -12.31 2.28
CA LEU A 313 27.30 -11.62 3.48
C LEU A 313 28.45 -10.93 4.20
N ILE A 314 28.23 -9.68 4.54
CA ILE A 314 29.12 -8.84 5.33
C ILE A 314 28.55 -8.77 6.74
N LEU A 315 29.28 -9.26 7.70
CA LEU A 315 28.92 -9.32 9.11
C LEU A 315 29.79 -8.37 9.93
N SER A 316 29.24 -7.82 11.01
CA SER A 316 30.00 -7.04 12.00
C SER A 316 29.75 -7.59 13.39
N PRO A 317 30.77 -7.80 14.23
CA PRO A 317 30.59 -8.19 15.62
C PRO A 317 29.67 -7.23 16.41
N LEU A 318 29.60 -5.97 16.00
CA LEU A 318 28.74 -4.94 16.60
C LEU A 318 27.24 -5.09 16.23
N LEU A 319 26.93 -5.92 15.22
CA LEU A 319 25.57 -6.21 14.75
C LEU A 319 25.22 -7.70 14.86
N GLN A 320 26.07 -8.48 15.53
CA GLN A 320 25.91 -9.92 15.79
C GLN A 320 26.00 -10.16 17.29
N THR A 321 25.30 -9.35 18.08
CA THR A 321 25.37 -9.38 19.54
C THR A 321 24.29 -10.30 20.15
N GLU A 322 24.14 -10.29 21.46
CA GLU A 322 23.01 -10.92 22.15
C GLU A 322 21.77 -10.01 22.16
N ASP A 323 21.94 -8.73 21.86
CA ASP A 323 20.83 -7.78 21.71
C ASP A 323 20.06 -8.07 20.43
N LEU A 324 18.87 -7.50 20.31
CA LEU A 324 18.07 -7.60 19.10
C LEU A 324 18.43 -6.41 18.20
N GLU A 325 19.10 -6.64 17.08
CA GLU A 325 19.31 -5.63 16.01
C GLU A 325 18.32 -5.90 14.89
N ILE A 326 17.49 -4.90 14.54
CA ILE A 326 16.37 -5.09 13.61
C ILE A 326 16.06 -3.83 12.79
N PHE A 327 15.36 -3.99 11.68
CA PHE A 327 14.89 -2.92 10.78
C PHE A 327 16.00 -2.01 10.27
N PRO A 328 16.98 -2.56 9.56
CA PRO A 328 18.06 -1.75 9.00
C PRO A 328 17.55 -0.80 7.91
N ALA A 329 18.18 0.38 7.81
CA ALA A 329 17.97 1.32 6.71
C ALA A 329 19.25 2.12 6.45
N PHE A 330 19.72 2.12 5.19
CA PHE A 330 20.86 2.95 4.81
C PHE A 330 20.50 4.44 4.72
N SER A 331 21.43 5.31 5.08
CA SER A 331 21.32 6.75 4.83
C SER A 331 21.25 7.06 3.33
N HIS A 332 20.81 8.27 2.99
CA HIS A 332 20.67 8.73 1.61
C HIS A 332 21.99 8.67 0.80
N ASP A 333 23.11 8.85 1.49
CA ASP A 333 24.48 8.82 0.92
C ASP A 333 25.19 7.46 1.12
N GLY A 334 24.52 6.50 1.80
CA GLY A 334 25.03 5.16 2.07
C GLY A 334 26.14 5.08 3.13
N GLN A 335 26.53 6.21 3.75
CA GLN A 335 27.64 6.21 4.72
C GLN A 335 27.25 5.64 6.09
N TRP A 336 25.95 5.58 6.39
CA TRP A 336 25.41 5.09 7.64
C TRP A 336 24.38 4.01 7.42
N LEU A 337 24.41 3.00 8.30
CA LEU A 337 23.31 2.05 8.46
C LEU A 337 22.62 2.33 9.78
N TYR A 338 21.37 2.77 9.71
CA TYR A 338 20.46 2.91 10.86
C TYR A 338 19.84 1.58 11.19
N TYR A 339 19.55 1.33 12.47
CA TYR A 339 18.82 0.15 12.92
C TYR A 339 18.23 0.37 14.31
N SER A 340 17.26 -0.47 14.69
CA SER A 340 16.71 -0.49 16.04
C SER A 340 17.38 -1.59 16.85
N THR A 341 17.64 -1.35 18.13
CA THR A 341 18.20 -2.37 19.02
C THR A 341 17.54 -2.37 20.38
N SER A 342 17.38 -3.56 20.99
CA SER A 342 16.89 -3.72 22.36
C SER A 342 17.54 -4.89 23.06
N LYS A 343 17.58 -4.85 24.39
CA LYS A 343 18.02 -5.98 25.19
C LYS A 343 17.08 -7.19 25.01
N PRO A 344 17.60 -8.43 25.00
CA PRO A 344 16.78 -9.61 24.96
C PRO A 344 15.93 -9.74 26.22
N CYS A 345 14.73 -10.26 26.08
CA CYS A 345 13.84 -10.55 27.20
C CYS A 345 13.07 -11.86 26.96
N ARG A 346 12.42 -12.37 28.01
CA ARG A 346 11.58 -13.57 27.90
C ARG A 346 10.22 -13.20 27.31
N VAL A 347 10.04 -13.44 26.02
CA VAL A 347 8.77 -13.21 25.35
C VAL A 347 7.87 -14.45 25.41
N PRO A 348 6.54 -14.32 25.60
CA PRO A 348 5.78 -13.07 25.73
C PRO A 348 5.82 -12.41 27.13
N ALA A 349 6.27 -13.10 28.18
CA ALA A 349 6.09 -12.71 29.58
C ALA A 349 6.67 -11.34 29.97
N GLU A 350 7.72 -10.90 29.27
CA GLU A 350 8.42 -9.64 29.55
C GLU A 350 8.38 -8.64 28.39
N TYR A 351 7.45 -8.84 27.45
CA TYR A 351 7.41 -8.01 26.22
C TYR A 351 7.21 -6.52 26.49
N GLU A 352 6.51 -6.16 27.56
CA GLU A 352 6.36 -4.78 28.02
C GLU A 352 7.69 -4.07 28.33
N LYS A 353 8.75 -4.86 28.60
CA LYS A 353 10.09 -4.34 28.90
C LYS A 353 10.91 -4.06 27.64
N VAL A 354 10.44 -4.48 26.46
CA VAL A 354 11.15 -4.22 25.20
C VAL A 354 11.06 -2.73 24.88
N LYS A 355 12.21 -2.06 24.94
CA LYS A 355 12.38 -0.65 24.62
C LYS A 355 13.51 -0.53 23.61
N CYS A 356 13.16 -0.29 22.35
CA CYS A 356 14.13 -0.20 21.28
C CYS A 356 14.79 1.17 21.24
N SER A 357 16.12 1.18 21.18
CA SER A 357 16.90 2.35 20.86
C SER A 357 17.10 2.46 19.34
N LEU A 358 17.19 3.67 18.80
CA LEU A 358 17.59 3.92 17.43
C LEU A 358 19.10 4.19 17.38
N CYS A 359 19.81 3.38 16.63
CA CYS A 359 21.25 3.44 16.49
C CYS A 359 21.68 3.57 15.01
N ARG A 360 22.96 3.92 14.80
CA ARG A 360 23.59 3.86 13.49
C ARG A 360 25.05 3.38 13.60
N ILE A 361 25.53 2.79 12.54
CA ILE A 361 26.93 2.40 12.35
C ILE A 361 27.40 2.86 10.97
N ALA A 362 28.64 3.29 10.86
CA ALA A 362 29.21 3.67 9.58
C ALA A 362 29.36 2.45 8.65
N PHE A 363 29.19 2.66 7.34
CA PHE A 363 29.41 1.66 6.31
C PHE A 363 30.19 2.26 5.15
N ASP A 364 31.29 1.63 4.76
CA ASP A 364 32.08 2.00 3.59
C ASP A 364 31.77 1.04 2.43
N ALA A 365 30.99 1.48 1.48
CA ALA A 365 30.61 0.70 0.31
C ALA A 365 31.79 0.34 -0.61
N LYS A 366 32.89 1.10 -0.60
CA LYS A 366 34.08 0.80 -1.43
C LYS A 366 34.80 -0.45 -0.94
N SER A 367 34.97 -0.59 0.35
CA SER A 367 35.59 -1.76 0.97
C SER A 367 34.59 -2.84 1.38
N GLY A 368 33.30 -2.50 1.47
CA GLY A 368 32.26 -3.35 2.04
C GLY A 368 32.55 -3.66 3.51
N ARG A 369 32.80 -2.63 4.33
CA ARG A 369 33.14 -2.77 5.74
C ARG A 369 32.34 -1.83 6.61
N PHE A 370 32.00 -2.31 7.78
CA PHE A 370 31.40 -1.50 8.85
C PHE A 370 32.45 -0.71 9.62
N GLY A 371 32.02 0.40 10.21
CA GLY A 371 32.81 1.14 11.19
C GLY A 371 33.00 0.36 12.50
N GLU A 372 33.84 0.91 13.37
CA GLU A 372 34.25 0.26 14.64
C GLU A 372 33.42 0.75 15.85
N THR A 373 32.51 1.68 15.67
CA THR A 373 31.67 2.27 16.74
C THR A 373 30.21 2.35 16.32
N VAL A 374 29.34 2.30 17.31
CA VAL A 374 27.90 2.51 17.17
C VAL A 374 27.49 3.81 17.84
N ASP A 375 26.77 4.65 17.12
CA ASP A 375 26.16 5.86 17.68
C ASP A 375 24.71 5.56 18.07
N THR A 376 24.31 5.88 19.31
CA THR A 376 22.92 5.84 19.75
C THR A 376 22.28 7.21 19.53
N LEU A 377 21.32 7.30 18.62
CA LEU A 377 20.60 8.55 18.32
C LEU A 377 19.47 8.79 19.31
N LEU A 378 18.70 7.75 19.62
CA LEU A 378 17.60 7.79 20.59
C LEU A 378 17.71 6.58 21.51
N ASN A 379 17.71 6.83 22.82
CA ASN A 379 17.87 5.77 23.83
C ASN A 379 16.49 5.36 24.37
N GLY A 380 16.00 4.21 23.94
CA GLY A 380 14.68 3.69 24.29
C GLY A 380 14.49 3.47 25.80
N PRO A 381 15.38 2.72 26.49
CA PRO A 381 15.31 2.54 27.93
C PRO A 381 15.33 3.85 28.73
N ALA A 382 16.11 4.85 28.31
CA ALA A 382 16.22 6.12 29.01
C ALA A 382 14.94 6.99 28.88
N THR A 383 14.20 6.82 27.79
CA THR A 383 12.95 7.58 27.51
C THR A 383 11.69 6.79 27.80
N ASP A 384 11.83 5.52 28.18
CA ASP A 384 10.72 4.55 28.36
C ASP A 384 9.88 4.37 27.08
N LYS A 385 10.54 4.42 25.88
CA LYS A 385 9.93 4.32 24.57
C LYS A 385 10.63 3.27 23.69
N SER A 386 9.95 2.83 22.64
CA SER A 386 10.52 2.05 21.56
C SER A 386 10.57 2.88 20.28
N TYR A 387 11.73 2.92 19.63
CA TYR A 387 12.01 3.61 18.37
C TYR A 387 12.29 2.58 17.27
N THR A 388 11.42 2.50 16.26
CA THR A 388 11.49 1.41 15.27
C THR A 388 11.16 1.89 13.86
N LEU A 389 11.35 1.02 12.85
CA LEU A 389 11.00 1.23 11.44
C LEU A 389 11.53 2.57 10.88
N VAL A 390 12.79 2.84 11.11
CA VAL A 390 13.43 4.08 10.63
C VAL A 390 13.50 4.11 9.10
N ARG A 391 13.21 5.29 8.51
CA ARG A 391 13.33 5.56 7.08
C ARG A 391 13.88 6.97 6.85
N PRO A 392 15.11 7.10 6.33
CA PRO A 392 15.65 8.40 5.91
C PRO A 392 14.99 8.87 4.61
N SER A 393 14.76 10.17 4.48
CA SER A 393 14.38 10.78 3.21
C SER A 393 15.53 10.72 2.21
N TYR A 394 15.22 10.66 0.92
CA TYR A 394 16.25 10.51 -0.12
C TYR A 394 17.07 11.77 -0.37
N ASP A 395 16.61 12.94 0.09
CA ASP A 395 17.38 14.20 0.12
C ASP A 395 18.34 14.32 1.32
N GLY A 396 18.24 13.36 2.28
CA GLY A 396 19.09 13.33 3.47
C GLY A 396 18.72 14.33 4.55
N ARG A 397 17.57 15.00 4.44
CA ARG A 397 17.13 15.99 5.42
C ARG A 397 16.44 15.35 6.61
N TRP A 398 15.57 14.38 6.38
CA TRP A 398 14.63 13.87 7.37
C TRP A 398 14.90 12.41 7.71
N LEU A 399 14.62 12.05 8.95
CA LEU A 399 14.57 10.67 9.42
C LEU A 399 13.20 10.44 10.06
N MET A 400 12.34 9.68 9.40
CA MET A 400 11.03 9.29 9.94
C MET A 400 11.13 7.94 10.63
N TYR A 401 10.43 7.77 11.76
CA TYR A 401 10.44 6.54 12.55
C TYR A 401 9.16 6.39 13.35
N CYS A 402 8.88 5.17 13.82
CA CYS A 402 7.78 4.89 14.73
C CYS A 402 8.22 4.99 16.18
N VAL A 403 7.35 5.52 17.02
CA VAL A 403 7.49 5.55 18.48
C VAL A 403 6.30 4.83 19.11
N SER A 404 6.56 3.90 20.00
CA SER A 404 5.53 3.21 20.79
C SER A 404 5.97 3.09 22.26
N SER A 405 5.05 2.73 23.15
CA SER A 405 5.40 2.52 24.56
C SER A 405 6.27 1.30 24.78
N ARG A 406 6.22 0.31 23.88
CA ARG A 406 6.91 -0.99 24.03
C ARG A 406 7.07 -1.70 22.68
N GLY A 407 7.82 -2.80 22.73
CA GLY A 407 7.90 -3.75 21.62
C GLY A 407 8.80 -3.28 20.49
N ASN A 408 8.97 -4.13 19.52
CA ASN A 408 9.77 -3.87 18.33
C ASN A 408 8.99 -3.99 17.01
N PHE A 409 7.68 -4.29 17.06
CA PHE A 409 6.85 -4.44 15.87
C PHE A 409 5.62 -3.51 15.95
N PRO A 410 5.78 -2.23 15.56
CA PRO A 410 4.84 -1.16 15.88
C PRO A 410 3.46 -1.34 15.25
N VAL A 411 3.32 -2.03 14.12
CA VAL A 411 2.02 -2.29 13.49
C VAL A 411 1.04 -3.04 14.41
N CYS A 412 1.55 -3.70 15.45
CA CYS A 412 0.76 -4.40 16.45
C CYS A 412 0.56 -3.59 17.74
N GLN A 413 1.14 -2.39 17.85
CA GLN A 413 1.03 -1.53 19.03
C GLN A 413 0.04 -0.40 18.77
N ASP A 414 -1.05 -0.34 19.53
CA ASP A 414 -2.12 0.65 19.32
C ASP A 414 -1.63 2.09 19.49
N ASP A 415 -0.54 2.29 20.25
CA ASP A 415 0.07 3.59 20.53
C ASP A 415 1.31 3.87 19.66
N ALA A 416 1.43 3.21 18.52
CA ALA A 416 2.53 3.46 17.59
C ALA A 416 2.25 4.69 16.73
N ASP A 417 3.06 5.72 16.92
CA ASP A 417 2.98 7.02 16.28
C ASP A 417 4.16 7.29 15.35
N LEU A 418 3.94 8.09 14.30
CA LEU A 418 5.01 8.57 13.41
C LEU A 418 5.66 9.83 13.98
N TRP A 419 6.98 9.82 14.00
CA TRP A 419 7.84 10.92 14.41
C TRP A 419 8.86 11.26 13.33
N LEU A 420 9.33 12.49 13.34
CA LEU A 420 10.30 13.03 12.39
C LEU A 420 11.48 13.64 13.12
N MET A 421 12.70 13.33 12.68
CA MET A 421 13.93 13.98 13.10
C MET A 421 14.52 14.76 11.93
N ASP A 422 14.92 16.01 12.18
CA ASP A 422 15.76 16.79 11.28
C ASP A 422 17.23 16.35 11.47
N LEU A 423 17.81 15.73 10.45
CA LEU A 423 19.19 15.23 10.52
C LEU A 423 20.25 16.32 10.56
N GLN A 424 19.90 17.58 10.22
CA GLN A 424 20.82 18.72 10.28
C GLN A 424 20.88 19.33 11.70
N THR A 425 19.75 19.39 12.39
CA THR A 425 19.67 20.03 13.72
C THR A 425 19.63 19.01 14.86
N GLY A 426 19.21 17.76 14.59
CA GLY A 426 18.96 16.74 15.59
C GLY A 426 17.63 16.94 16.33
N GLU A 427 16.84 17.96 15.99
CA GLU A 427 15.52 18.17 16.56
C GLU A 427 14.54 17.12 16.05
N HIS A 428 13.62 16.67 16.90
CA HIS A 428 12.60 15.70 16.53
C HIS A 428 11.23 16.11 17.06
N GLN A 429 10.20 15.73 16.30
CA GLN A 429 8.82 16.09 16.58
C GLN A 429 7.86 14.95 16.25
N GLU A 430 6.77 14.88 16.98
CA GLU A 430 5.63 14.04 16.68
C GLU A 430 4.85 14.60 15.49
N LEU A 431 4.48 13.73 14.54
CA LEU A 431 3.68 14.09 13.37
C LEU A 431 2.17 14.00 13.68
N LYS A 432 1.69 14.86 14.60
CA LYS A 432 0.32 14.83 15.14
C LYS A 432 -0.78 14.85 14.09
N ALA A 433 -0.54 15.44 12.92
CA ALA A 433 -1.54 15.47 11.84
C ALA A 433 -1.77 14.10 11.21
N LEU A 434 -0.82 13.17 11.39
CA LEU A 434 -0.87 11.81 10.83
C LEU A 434 -1.36 10.79 11.84
N ASN A 435 -1.05 11.03 13.12
CA ASN A 435 -1.25 10.09 14.21
C ASN A 435 -2.70 10.06 14.66
N SER A 436 -3.23 8.87 14.90
CA SER A 436 -4.56 8.62 15.39
C SER A 436 -4.51 7.99 16.80
N ARG A 437 -5.59 7.42 17.26
CA ARG A 437 -5.60 6.59 18.48
C ARG A 437 -5.15 5.14 18.23
N TRP A 438 -4.81 4.81 16.99
CA TRP A 438 -4.41 3.49 16.54
C TRP A 438 -3.05 3.53 15.89
N ALA A 439 -2.49 2.37 15.56
CA ALA A 439 -1.15 2.24 15.01
C ALA A 439 -0.97 2.93 13.66
N GLU A 440 0.03 3.80 13.57
CA GLU A 440 0.65 4.28 12.35
C GLU A 440 2.03 3.62 12.18
N SER A 441 2.31 3.10 10.97
CA SER A 441 3.55 2.35 10.73
C SER A 441 3.91 2.24 9.26
N PHE A 442 4.99 1.51 8.95
CA PHE A 442 5.42 1.18 7.58
C PHE A 442 5.38 2.38 6.62
N HIS A 443 6.02 3.46 7.01
CA HIS A 443 6.16 4.63 6.16
C HIS A 443 7.33 4.49 5.17
N ASN A 444 7.20 5.16 4.02
CA ASN A 444 8.27 5.27 3.03
C ASN A 444 8.16 6.55 2.22
N TRP A 445 9.29 7.03 1.67
CA TRP A 445 9.41 8.30 0.96
C TRP A 445 9.28 8.14 -0.55
N SER A 446 8.73 9.17 -1.21
CA SER A 446 8.93 9.40 -2.65
C SER A 446 10.37 9.81 -2.92
N GLU A 447 10.86 9.61 -4.14
CA GLU A 447 12.25 9.92 -4.51
C GLU A 447 12.58 11.41 -4.32
N ASN A 448 11.62 12.29 -4.59
CA ASN A 448 11.77 13.74 -4.40
C ASN A 448 11.68 14.17 -2.92
N SER A 449 11.40 13.25 -1.98
CA SER A 449 11.29 13.47 -0.53
C SER A 449 10.21 14.47 -0.10
N HIS A 450 9.30 14.86 -1.01
CA HIS A 450 8.16 15.72 -0.69
C HIS A 450 6.91 14.95 -0.30
N TRP A 451 6.81 13.69 -0.71
CA TRP A 451 5.69 12.83 -0.42
C TRP A 451 6.14 11.62 0.38
N PHE A 452 5.24 11.08 1.14
CA PHE A 452 5.41 9.78 1.78
C PHE A 452 4.09 9.04 1.86
N VAL A 453 4.19 7.74 1.89
CA VAL A 453 3.09 6.80 2.11
C VAL A 453 3.30 6.11 3.45
N TYR A 454 2.23 5.80 4.16
CA TYR A 454 2.30 5.04 5.40
C TYR A 454 1.03 4.22 5.60
N THR A 455 1.08 3.27 6.53
CA THR A 455 -0.10 2.51 6.94
C THR A 455 -0.66 3.04 8.24
N SER A 456 -1.98 3.18 8.30
CA SER A 456 -2.71 3.55 9.52
C SER A 456 -3.92 2.64 9.73
N LYS A 457 -4.21 2.33 10.99
CA LYS A 457 -5.43 1.66 11.42
C LYS A 457 -6.51 2.63 11.89
N ALA A 458 -6.41 3.91 11.55
CA ALA A 458 -7.29 4.99 12.01
C ALA A 458 -8.79 4.72 11.79
N GLU A 459 -9.15 3.96 10.73
CA GLU A 459 -10.54 3.67 10.37
C GLU A 459 -11.26 2.82 11.43
N ASP A 460 -10.66 1.71 11.86
CA ASP A 460 -11.33 0.69 12.66
C ASP A 460 -10.46 0.00 13.72
N GLY A 461 -9.18 0.35 13.80
CA GLY A 461 -8.20 -0.27 14.70
C GLY A 461 -7.74 -1.67 14.28
N MET A 462 -8.25 -2.22 13.17
CA MET A 462 -7.99 -3.59 12.73
C MET A 462 -7.24 -3.63 11.40
N TYR A 463 -7.78 -3.00 10.38
CA TYR A 463 -7.24 -3.05 9.02
C TYR A 463 -6.32 -1.86 8.78
N ALA A 464 -5.05 -2.13 8.52
CA ALA A 464 -4.12 -1.09 8.10
C ALA A 464 -4.44 -0.64 6.66
N ARG A 465 -4.69 0.66 6.49
CA ARG A 465 -4.98 1.32 5.21
C ARG A 465 -3.80 2.19 4.79
N LEU A 466 -3.70 2.47 3.49
CA LEU A 466 -2.65 3.33 2.95
C LEU A 466 -3.10 4.78 2.95
N TYR A 467 -2.28 5.63 3.54
CA TYR A 467 -2.43 7.09 3.53
C TYR A 467 -1.22 7.73 2.88
N LEU A 468 -1.45 8.83 2.20
CA LEU A 468 -0.41 9.68 1.62
C LEU A 468 -0.48 11.07 2.26
N ALA A 469 0.68 11.70 2.40
CA ALA A 469 0.79 13.09 2.81
C ALA A 469 2.05 13.73 2.22
N SER A 470 2.10 15.05 2.19
CA SER A 470 3.31 15.79 1.81
C SER A 470 3.93 16.48 3.00
N ILE A 471 5.21 16.83 2.83
CA ILE A 471 6.00 17.55 3.83
C ILE A 471 6.68 18.75 3.18
N ASP A 472 6.74 19.85 3.90
CA ASP A 472 7.49 21.03 3.46
C ASP A 472 8.93 21.03 3.98
N GLY A 473 9.74 21.98 3.52
CA GLY A 473 11.13 22.16 3.95
C GLY A 473 11.32 22.56 5.42
N LYS A 474 10.21 22.74 6.18
CA LYS A 474 10.21 23.02 7.63
C LYS A 474 9.75 21.82 8.47
N GLY A 475 9.48 20.69 7.82
CA GLY A 475 8.98 19.51 8.50
C GLY A 475 7.48 19.54 8.83
N GLN A 476 6.73 20.49 8.24
CA GLN A 476 5.28 20.54 8.42
C GLN A 476 4.62 19.58 7.42
N VAL A 477 3.77 18.70 7.93
CA VAL A 477 3.04 17.72 7.13
C VAL A 477 1.63 18.20 6.84
N THR A 478 1.13 17.88 5.64
CA THR A 478 -0.26 18.16 5.26
C THR A 478 -1.22 17.17 5.90
N LYS A 479 -2.52 17.50 5.91
CA LYS A 479 -3.56 16.54 6.26
C LYS A 479 -3.42 15.30 5.37
N PRO A 480 -3.32 14.09 5.94
CA PRO A 480 -3.21 12.88 5.15
C PRO A 480 -4.51 12.58 4.42
N PHE A 481 -4.40 11.88 3.29
CA PHE A 481 -5.55 11.38 2.56
C PHE A 481 -5.44 9.87 2.33
N LEU A 482 -6.56 9.18 2.47
CA LEU A 482 -6.69 7.76 2.20
C LEU A 482 -6.44 7.51 0.71
N LEU A 483 -5.70 6.45 0.37
CA LEU A 483 -5.39 6.08 -1.01
C LEU A 483 -6.69 6.01 -1.84
N PRO A 484 -6.81 6.79 -2.94
CA PRO A 484 -8.03 6.86 -3.72
C PRO A 484 -8.44 5.50 -4.27
N GLN A 485 -9.74 5.20 -4.22
CA GLN A 485 -10.34 3.99 -4.77
C GLN A 485 -11.62 4.35 -5.50
N ARG A 486 -11.90 3.65 -6.61
CA ARG A 486 -13.21 3.75 -7.24
C ARG A 486 -14.27 3.19 -6.29
N HIS A 487 -15.34 3.95 -6.04
CA HIS A 487 -16.38 3.62 -5.08
C HIS A 487 -15.81 3.24 -3.69
N PRO A 488 -15.14 4.18 -2.98
CA PRO A 488 -14.26 3.88 -1.85
C PRO A 488 -14.96 3.20 -0.69
N ARG A 489 -16.22 3.58 -0.37
CA ARG A 489 -16.98 2.93 0.70
C ARG A 489 -17.16 1.44 0.47
N LYS A 490 -17.57 1.07 -0.75
CA LYS A 490 -17.74 -0.34 -1.12
C LYS A 490 -16.40 -1.07 -1.07
N PHE A 491 -15.38 -0.47 -1.68
CA PHE A 491 -14.05 -1.06 -1.72
C PHE A 491 -13.51 -1.37 -0.32
N TYR A 492 -13.48 -0.38 0.58
CA TYR A 492 -12.90 -0.53 1.92
C TYR A 492 -13.75 -1.39 2.86
N ARG A 493 -15.06 -1.51 2.64
CA ARG A 493 -15.93 -2.45 3.36
C ARG A 493 -15.75 -3.89 2.95
N GLU A 494 -15.54 -4.15 1.65
CA GLU A 494 -15.37 -5.50 1.12
C GLU A 494 -13.92 -6.00 1.27
N MET A 495 -12.97 -5.10 1.41
CA MET A 495 -11.55 -5.42 1.54
C MET A 495 -11.22 -5.87 2.96
N MET A 496 -11.12 -7.18 3.16
CA MET A 496 -10.79 -7.82 4.44
C MET A 496 -9.28 -8.04 4.64
N ASP A 497 -8.44 -7.29 3.93
CA ASP A 497 -6.99 -7.35 4.02
C ASP A 497 -6.42 -6.07 4.64
N SER A 498 -5.25 -6.19 5.27
CA SER A 498 -4.39 -5.06 5.66
C SER A 498 -3.31 -4.84 4.63
N TYR A 499 -2.99 -3.59 4.37
CA TYR A 499 -1.79 -3.21 3.63
C TYR A 499 -0.58 -3.22 4.55
N ASN A 500 0.56 -3.68 4.04
CA ASN A 500 1.82 -3.72 4.76
C ASN A 500 2.98 -3.30 3.87
N VAL A 501 3.97 -2.63 4.45
CA VAL A 501 5.23 -2.27 3.80
C VAL A 501 5.00 -1.62 2.43
N PRO A 502 4.28 -0.48 2.36
CA PRO A 502 4.16 0.24 1.10
C PRO A 502 5.50 0.82 0.68
N ASP A 503 5.78 0.75 -0.61
CA ASP A 503 6.99 1.32 -1.21
C ASP A 503 6.64 1.99 -2.54
N PHE A 504 7.18 3.19 -2.78
CA PHE A 504 6.99 3.84 -4.07
C PHE A 504 7.84 3.18 -5.16
N THR A 505 7.32 3.19 -6.38
CA THR A 505 8.05 2.68 -7.54
C THR A 505 7.94 3.64 -8.73
N LYS A 506 9.09 3.96 -9.31
CA LYS A 506 9.25 4.87 -10.45
C LYS A 506 8.58 4.31 -11.71
N THR A 507 8.59 3.01 -11.83
CA THR A 507 7.97 2.27 -12.94
C THR A 507 7.25 1.03 -12.40
N LYS A 508 6.43 0.42 -13.22
CA LYS A 508 5.86 -0.89 -12.96
C LYS A 508 6.98 -1.91 -12.70
N VAL A 509 6.82 -2.73 -11.66
CA VAL A 509 7.73 -3.84 -11.36
C VAL A 509 7.55 -4.90 -12.45
N ASP A 510 8.60 -5.14 -13.22
CA ASP A 510 8.67 -6.25 -14.17
C ASP A 510 9.28 -7.46 -13.46
N PHE A 511 8.42 -8.42 -13.08
CA PHE A 511 8.79 -9.59 -12.29
C PHE A 511 8.28 -10.87 -12.92
N ASP A 512 9.20 -11.81 -13.20
CA ASP A 512 8.83 -13.12 -13.71
C ASP A 512 8.39 -14.07 -12.59
N ALA A 513 7.08 -14.09 -12.36
CA ALA A 513 6.47 -14.96 -11.35
C ALA A 513 6.62 -16.46 -11.67
N HIS A 514 6.75 -16.83 -12.94
CA HIS A 514 6.98 -18.23 -13.34
C HIS A 514 8.41 -18.67 -13.04
N GLU A 515 9.38 -17.79 -13.24
CA GLU A 515 10.76 -18.05 -12.83
C GLU A 515 10.86 -18.18 -11.31
N ALA A 516 10.22 -17.29 -10.55
CA ALA A 516 10.15 -17.38 -9.10
C ALA A 516 9.55 -18.74 -8.65
N TYR A 517 8.45 -19.19 -9.27
CA TYR A 517 7.87 -20.49 -9.01
C TYR A 517 8.90 -21.63 -9.22
N ARG A 518 9.57 -21.65 -10.37
CA ARG A 518 10.57 -22.68 -10.68
C ARG A 518 11.70 -22.71 -9.66
N GLN A 519 12.28 -21.55 -9.35
CA GLN A 519 13.38 -21.44 -8.38
C GLN A 519 12.99 -21.92 -6.99
N VAL A 520 11.79 -21.59 -6.54
CA VAL A 520 11.29 -21.97 -5.20
C VAL A 520 11.01 -23.48 -5.12
N PHE A 521 10.30 -24.04 -6.12
CA PHE A 521 9.85 -25.44 -6.05
C PHE A 521 10.90 -26.45 -6.53
N ASP A 522 11.77 -26.05 -7.46
CA ASP A 522 12.90 -26.87 -7.88
C ASP A 522 14.11 -26.72 -6.92
N ASN A 523 13.95 -25.93 -5.88
CA ASN A 523 14.97 -25.65 -4.85
C ASN A 523 16.31 -25.18 -5.44
N GLN A 524 16.25 -24.31 -6.44
CA GLN A 524 17.43 -23.80 -7.18
C GLN A 524 18.11 -22.63 -6.44
N ARG A 525 18.24 -22.75 -5.10
CA ARG A 525 18.84 -21.70 -4.29
C ARG A 525 20.36 -21.65 -4.45
N THR A 526 20.88 -20.46 -4.57
CA THR A 526 22.32 -20.21 -4.46
C THR A 526 22.65 -19.95 -3.00
N MET A 527 23.55 -20.77 -2.43
CA MET A 527 24.06 -20.55 -1.07
C MET A 527 24.94 -19.30 -1.06
N VAL A 528 24.66 -18.37 -0.16
CA VAL A 528 25.55 -17.23 0.08
C VAL A 528 26.76 -17.65 0.90
N LYS A 529 27.83 -16.86 0.83
CA LYS A 529 29.05 -17.04 1.61
C LYS A 529 29.22 -15.85 2.54
N VAL A 530 29.86 -16.07 3.68
CA VAL A 530 30.27 -14.96 4.54
C VAL A 530 31.60 -14.42 4.03
N LYS A 531 31.66 -13.11 3.79
CA LYS A 531 32.89 -12.41 3.38
C LYS A 531 33.93 -12.54 4.50
N LYS A 532 35.12 -13.01 4.14
CA LYS A 532 36.25 -13.18 5.09
C LYS A 532 36.93 -11.88 5.43
#